data_2cc2dee869979cfff561b8fdc7ed9d93
#
_entry.id   2cc2dee869979cfff561b8fdc7ed9d93
#
_cell.length_a   1.000
_cell.length_b   1.000
_cell.length_c   1.000
_cell.angle_alpha   90.00
_cell.angle_beta   90.00
_cell.angle_gamma   90.00
#
_symmetry.space_group_name_H-M   'P 1'
#
loop_
_entity.id
_entity.type
_entity.pdbx_description
1 polymer ?
#
loop_
_entity_poly.entity_id
_entity_poly.type
_entity_poly.pdbx_seq_one_letter_code
_entity_poly.pdbx_strand_id
1 'polypeptide(L)'
;MSKSMTRSFLGLLLAASLPWGSGVGAETLDVSDPDQALLAGNKLICANTPGEVSLYWWQGVVYSRIPGEKDRRLFDVQGMNVRQCGRFEDEVRGLGFRSVSREVMLYLDPETGEVLDTWDNPWTGETVEVVHVHNDPVNSRAVNWSRDEEGNPRATFEPDLVINGTVLRGGGAARLFYNNPLAGDYQDFEGGKYHATEFLTMAYPLEDALNAEATAIQDAVISWGRISGWLPWMKMRGRTGIMVHYTHGMRLFDWADLPAVLRDEIEANYPTFMAPPPVDDDRPNETTWTVFKRIVDDKRASGEWPEQSAR
;
A
#
# COMPACT_ATOMS: atom_id res chain seq x y z
N MET A 1 69.92 -39.36 39.39
CA MET A 1 70.79 -38.53 38.51
C MET A 1 70.21 -38.58 37.11
N SER A 2 69.56 -37.54 36.68
CA SER A 2 69.26 -37.28 35.26
C SER A 2 68.97 -35.81 35.10
N LYS A 3 69.72 -35.14 34.25
CA LYS A 3 69.71 -33.70 34.01
C LYS A 3 68.59 -33.37 32.98
N SER A 4 67.71 -32.48 33.38
CA SER A 4 66.74 -31.86 32.50
C SER A 4 67.39 -30.70 31.70
N MET A 5 67.33 -30.78 30.37
CA MET A 5 67.78 -29.72 29.47
C MET A 5 66.55 -28.90 29.05
N THR A 6 66.45 -27.66 29.54
CA THR A 6 65.47 -26.69 29.13
C THR A 6 65.91 -26.03 27.82
N ARG A 7 65.12 -26.19 26.73
CA ARG A 7 65.28 -25.45 25.47
C ARG A 7 64.26 -24.34 25.43
N SER A 8 64.75 -23.09 25.52
CA SER A 8 63.95 -21.90 25.26
C SER A 8 63.77 -21.72 23.76
N PHE A 9 62.54 -21.72 23.32
CA PHE A 9 62.13 -21.26 21.97
C PHE A 9 61.69 -19.80 22.06
N LEU A 10 62.51 -18.92 21.48
CA LEU A 10 62.13 -17.50 21.27
C LEU A 10 61.29 -17.40 20.00
N GLY A 11 59.99 -17.33 20.17
CA GLY A 11 59.04 -17.11 19.05
C GLY A 11 58.95 -15.64 18.71
N LEU A 12 59.43 -15.28 17.52
CA LEU A 12 59.27 -13.94 16.94
C LEU A 12 57.83 -13.77 16.46
N LEU A 13 57.01 -13.02 17.17
CA LEU A 13 55.67 -12.59 16.73
C LEU A 13 55.83 -11.43 15.72
N LEU A 14 55.71 -11.75 14.44
CA LEU A 14 55.43 -10.74 13.40
C LEU A 14 53.97 -10.29 13.55
N ALA A 15 53.75 -9.10 14.08
CA ALA A 15 52.47 -8.42 14.02
C ALA A 15 52.25 -7.92 12.59
N ALA A 16 51.48 -8.66 11.79
CA ALA A 16 50.97 -8.18 10.51
C ALA A 16 49.88 -7.14 10.82
N SER A 17 50.22 -5.86 10.67
CA SER A 17 49.24 -4.79 10.62
C SER A 17 48.46 -4.89 9.31
N LEU A 18 47.29 -5.51 9.40
CA LEU A 18 46.27 -5.39 8.34
C LEU A 18 45.88 -3.91 8.25
N PRO A 19 45.89 -3.31 7.05
CA PRO A 19 45.32 -1.98 6.90
C PRO A 19 43.83 -2.12 7.16
N TRP A 20 43.32 -1.40 8.15
CA TRP A 20 41.89 -1.15 8.28
C TRP A 20 41.49 -0.40 7.01
N GLY A 21 40.82 -1.12 6.10
CA GLY A 21 40.13 -0.51 4.97
C GLY A 21 39.21 0.55 5.53
N SER A 22 39.47 1.81 5.18
CA SER A 22 38.53 2.90 5.33
C SER A 22 37.26 2.43 4.58
N GLY A 23 36.27 1.95 5.31
CA GLY A 23 34.94 1.77 4.74
C GLY A 23 34.55 3.13 4.16
N VAL A 24 34.40 3.21 2.85
CA VAL A 24 33.78 4.37 2.20
C VAL A 24 32.36 4.33 2.75
N GLY A 25 32.04 5.21 3.71
CA GLY A 25 30.66 5.37 4.18
C GLY A 25 29.80 5.72 2.97
N ALA A 26 28.64 5.09 2.84
CA ALA A 26 27.69 5.44 1.78
C ALA A 26 27.45 6.96 1.82
N GLU A 27 27.40 7.58 0.65
CA GLU A 27 27.08 9.01 0.54
C GLU A 27 25.68 9.26 1.10
N THR A 28 25.54 10.28 1.93
CA THR A 28 24.28 10.61 2.61
C THR A 28 23.64 11.81 1.93
N LEU A 29 22.33 11.72 1.64
CA LEU A 29 21.55 12.82 1.08
C LEU A 29 21.53 14.00 2.05
N ASP A 30 21.78 15.22 1.54
CA ASP A 30 21.60 16.47 2.26
C ASP A 30 20.12 16.90 2.17
N VAL A 31 19.33 16.51 3.16
CA VAL A 31 17.89 16.80 3.19
C VAL A 31 17.56 18.27 3.47
N SER A 32 18.56 19.16 3.64
CA SER A 32 18.35 20.61 3.59
C SER A 32 18.15 21.13 2.17
N ASP A 33 18.60 20.39 1.16
CA ASP A 33 18.30 20.62 -0.25
C ASP A 33 16.94 19.99 -0.59
N PRO A 34 15.97 20.77 -1.14
CA PRO A 34 14.62 20.26 -1.44
C PRO A 34 14.57 19.09 -2.43
N ASP A 35 15.51 19.03 -3.40
CA ASP A 35 15.55 17.92 -4.35
C ASP A 35 15.98 16.63 -3.65
N GLN A 36 16.98 16.71 -2.76
CA GLN A 36 17.45 15.56 -1.98
C GLN A 36 16.44 15.16 -0.90
N ALA A 37 15.74 16.11 -0.29
CA ALA A 37 14.64 15.84 0.62
C ALA A 37 13.50 15.09 -0.09
N LEU A 38 13.17 15.48 -1.33
CA LEU A 38 12.19 14.79 -2.15
C LEU A 38 12.64 13.38 -2.52
N LEU A 39 13.94 13.19 -2.89
CA LEU A 39 14.51 11.87 -3.15
C LEU A 39 14.39 10.94 -1.94
N ALA A 40 14.77 11.43 -0.75
CA ALA A 40 14.67 10.65 0.49
C ALA A 40 13.22 10.21 0.78
N GLY A 41 12.27 11.11 0.64
CA GLY A 41 10.84 10.83 0.86
C GLY A 41 10.21 9.92 -0.19
N ASN A 42 10.61 10.06 -1.47
CA ASN A 42 10.05 9.28 -2.56
C ASN A 42 10.44 7.80 -2.50
N LYS A 43 11.61 7.44 -1.96
CA LYS A 43 12.05 6.05 -1.77
C LYS A 43 11.06 5.19 -0.99
N LEU A 44 10.25 5.82 -0.11
CA LEU A 44 9.20 5.13 0.63
C LEU A 44 7.96 4.87 -0.26
N ILE A 45 7.68 5.75 -1.21
CA ILE A 45 6.50 5.64 -2.07
C ILE A 45 6.79 4.75 -3.27
N CYS A 46 7.91 5.01 -3.95
CA CYS A 46 8.38 4.31 -5.13
C CYS A 46 9.90 4.08 -5.04
N ALA A 47 10.47 3.56 -6.11
CA ALA A 47 11.89 3.72 -6.37
C ALA A 47 12.16 5.06 -7.05
N ASN A 48 13.36 5.63 -6.83
CA ASN A 48 13.82 6.86 -7.49
C ASN A 48 14.24 6.63 -8.95
N THR A 49 14.45 5.37 -9.34
CA THR A 49 14.77 4.99 -10.72
C THR A 49 13.48 4.91 -11.54
N PRO A 50 13.36 5.66 -12.64
CA PRO A 50 12.20 5.56 -13.52
C PRO A 50 11.97 4.13 -14.03
N GLY A 51 10.72 3.66 -13.96
CA GLY A 51 10.33 2.33 -14.41
C GLY A 51 10.62 1.19 -13.43
N GLU A 52 11.32 1.46 -12.32
CA GLU A 52 11.49 0.49 -11.25
C GLU A 52 10.17 0.31 -10.49
N VAL A 53 9.69 -0.94 -10.43
CA VAL A 53 8.42 -1.28 -9.82
C VAL A 53 8.56 -1.40 -8.31
N SER A 54 7.60 -0.84 -7.59
CA SER A 54 7.44 -1.03 -6.14
C SER A 54 6.16 -1.81 -5.87
N LEU A 55 6.27 -2.80 -5.02
CA LEU A 55 5.17 -3.68 -4.63
C LEU A 55 4.97 -3.58 -3.12
N TYR A 56 3.77 -3.21 -2.70
CA TYR A 56 3.36 -3.27 -1.30
C TYR A 56 2.30 -4.34 -1.15
N TRP A 57 2.49 -5.20 -0.17
CA TRP A 57 1.55 -6.23 0.23
C TRP A 57 1.04 -5.97 1.64
N TRP A 58 -0.21 -6.35 1.89
CA TRP A 58 -0.80 -6.34 3.23
C TRP A 58 -1.77 -7.48 3.43
N GLN A 59 -1.95 -7.86 4.68
CA GLN A 59 -2.99 -8.79 5.12
C GLN A 59 -3.62 -8.30 6.41
N GLY A 60 -4.80 -8.81 6.72
CA GLY A 60 -5.48 -8.48 7.96
C GLY A 60 -6.91 -8.97 8.02
N VAL A 61 -7.71 -8.26 8.78
CA VAL A 61 -9.09 -8.66 9.11
C VAL A 61 -10.06 -7.50 8.94
N VAL A 62 -11.31 -7.83 8.65
CA VAL A 62 -12.44 -6.90 8.58
C VAL A 62 -13.49 -7.29 9.60
N TYR A 63 -13.84 -6.35 10.46
CA TYR A 63 -14.89 -6.52 11.45
C TYR A 63 -16.09 -5.63 11.14
N SER A 64 -17.29 -6.14 11.49
CA SER A 64 -18.47 -5.27 11.64
C SER A 64 -18.45 -4.58 12.99
N ARG A 65 -18.98 -3.37 13.05
CA ARG A 65 -19.33 -2.69 14.29
C ARG A 65 -20.72 -2.09 14.19
N ILE A 66 -21.66 -2.68 14.94
CA ILE A 66 -23.07 -2.29 14.95
C ILE A 66 -23.44 -1.96 16.40
N PRO A 67 -24.08 -0.81 16.68
CA PRO A 67 -24.53 -0.47 18.03
C PRO A 67 -25.39 -1.57 18.66
N GLY A 68 -24.98 -2.04 19.82
CA GLY A 68 -25.70 -3.10 20.56
C GLY A 68 -25.36 -4.53 20.16
N GLU A 69 -24.52 -4.75 19.16
CA GLU A 69 -24.03 -6.09 18.77
C GLU A 69 -22.55 -6.25 19.14
N LYS A 70 -22.10 -7.51 19.28
CA LYS A 70 -20.66 -7.79 19.33
C LYS A 70 -20.08 -7.65 17.94
N ASP A 71 -18.86 -7.11 17.85
CA ASP A 71 -18.10 -7.08 16.59
C ASP A 71 -17.97 -8.50 16.04
N ARG A 72 -18.26 -8.68 14.75
CA ARG A 72 -18.09 -9.94 14.02
C ARG A 72 -16.90 -9.82 13.09
N ARG A 73 -16.02 -10.81 13.07
CA ARG A 73 -15.05 -10.97 12.00
C ARG A 73 -15.82 -11.38 10.75
N LEU A 74 -15.77 -10.53 9.73
CA LEU A 74 -16.51 -10.75 8.49
C LEU A 74 -15.64 -11.44 7.46
N PHE A 75 -14.41 -10.96 7.31
CA PHE A 75 -13.46 -11.40 6.30
C PHE A 75 -12.06 -11.35 6.84
N ASP A 76 -11.22 -12.24 6.33
CA ASP A 76 -9.80 -11.97 6.21
C ASP A 76 -9.55 -11.26 4.89
N VAL A 77 -8.46 -10.50 4.81
CA VAL A 77 -8.11 -9.80 3.60
C VAL A 77 -6.63 -9.97 3.29
N GLN A 78 -6.32 -10.09 2.01
CA GLN A 78 -4.98 -9.92 1.48
C GLN A 78 -5.05 -8.96 0.30
N GLY A 79 -4.09 -8.06 0.22
CA GLY A 79 -4.06 -7.09 -0.86
C GLY A 79 -2.65 -6.69 -1.25
N MET A 80 -2.55 -6.08 -2.41
CA MET A 80 -1.32 -5.48 -2.89
C MET A 80 -1.59 -4.19 -3.64
N ASN A 81 -0.57 -3.34 -3.70
CA ASN A 81 -0.51 -2.20 -4.59
C ASN A 81 0.80 -2.27 -5.37
N VAL A 82 0.70 -2.34 -6.69
CA VAL A 82 1.83 -2.29 -7.62
C VAL A 82 1.92 -0.89 -8.20
N ARG A 83 3.10 -0.28 -8.12
CA ARG A 83 3.32 1.10 -8.52
C ARG A 83 4.67 1.36 -9.15
N GLN A 84 4.76 2.46 -9.87
CA GLN A 84 6.00 3.08 -10.33
C GLN A 84 5.88 4.59 -10.23
N CYS A 85 7.01 5.29 -10.24
CA CYS A 85 7.02 6.74 -10.31
C CYS A 85 7.64 7.24 -11.61
N GLY A 86 6.96 8.20 -12.24
CA GLY A 86 7.58 9.07 -13.23
C GLY A 86 8.43 10.11 -12.54
N ARG A 87 9.64 10.35 -13.08
CA ARG A 87 10.55 11.41 -12.65
C ARG A 87 10.50 12.56 -13.65
N PHE A 88 10.42 13.76 -13.14
CA PHE A 88 10.32 15.01 -13.91
C PHE A 88 11.35 16.00 -13.39
N GLU A 89 11.77 16.91 -14.27
CA GLU A 89 12.69 18.00 -13.94
C GLU A 89 12.15 19.30 -14.55
N ASP A 90 12.22 20.39 -13.79
CA ASP A 90 11.77 21.72 -14.19
C ASP A 90 12.76 22.76 -13.66
N GLU A 91 13.06 23.78 -14.46
CA GLU A 91 14.08 24.79 -14.11
C GLU A 91 13.74 25.59 -12.86
N VAL A 92 12.45 25.77 -12.55
CA VAL A 92 11.96 26.52 -11.38
C VAL A 92 11.57 25.59 -10.24
N ARG A 93 10.79 24.53 -10.56
CA ARG A 93 10.21 23.64 -9.56
C ARG A 93 11.17 22.51 -9.13
N GLY A 94 12.32 22.38 -9.81
CA GLY A 94 13.33 21.38 -9.48
C GLY A 94 12.91 19.96 -9.86
N LEU A 95 13.17 19.01 -8.97
CA LEU A 95 12.84 17.61 -9.13
C LEU A 95 11.36 17.36 -8.81
N GLY A 96 10.74 16.44 -9.58
CA GLY A 96 9.34 16.05 -9.36
C GLY A 96 9.11 14.54 -9.54
N PHE A 97 8.17 14.00 -8.78
CA PHE A 97 7.71 12.61 -8.93
C PHE A 97 6.18 12.51 -9.02
N ARG A 98 5.70 11.62 -9.87
CA ARG A 98 4.30 11.24 -9.95
C ARG A 98 4.17 9.73 -9.83
N SER A 99 3.46 9.27 -8.81
CA SER A 99 3.16 7.85 -8.63
C SER A 99 1.94 7.44 -9.45
N VAL A 100 2.05 6.32 -10.14
CA VAL A 100 0.95 5.63 -10.82
C VAL A 100 0.86 4.20 -10.29
N SER A 101 -0.35 3.70 -10.05
CA SER A 101 -0.53 2.43 -9.36
C SER A 101 -1.84 1.72 -9.69
N ARG A 102 -1.88 0.43 -9.39
CA ARG A 102 -3.06 -0.44 -9.33
C ARG A 102 -3.11 -1.13 -7.98
N GLU A 103 -4.31 -1.47 -7.54
CA GLU A 103 -4.48 -2.19 -6.28
C GLU A 103 -5.51 -3.32 -6.40
N VAL A 104 -5.18 -4.44 -5.75
CA VAL A 104 -6.09 -5.56 -5.54
C VAL A 104 -6.18 -5.85 -4.05
N MET A 105 -7.39 -6.14 -3.55
CA MET A 105 -7.57 -6.71 -2.23
C MET A 105 -8.69 -7.76 -2.28
N LEU A 106 -8.34 -8.97 -1.88
CA LEU A 106 -9.24 -10.12 -1.83
C LEU A 106 -9.90 -10.20 -0.45
N TYR A 107 -11.18 -10.58 -0.45
CA TYR A 107 -11.90 -10.99 0.75
C TYR A 107 -11.84 -12.51 0.84
N LEU A 108 -11.37 -13.00 1.98
CA LEU A 108 -11.17 -14.42 2.25
C LEU A 108 -12.11 -14.88 3.35
N ASP A 109 -12.50 -16.15 3.28
CA ASP A 109 -13.22 -16.79 4.36
C ASP A 109 -12.33 -16.86 5.62
N PRO A 110 -12.81 -16.36 6.78
CA PRO A 110 -11.99 -16.31 7.98
C PRO A 110 -11.73 -17.67 8.65
N GLU A 111 -12.41 -18.73 8.22
CA GLU A 111 -12.23 -20.08 8.75
C GLU A 111 -11.35 -20.94 7.85
N THR A 112 -11.49 -20.80 6.53
CA THR A 112 -10.74 -21.63 5.56
C THR A 112 -9.56 -20.91 4.93
N GLY A 113 -9.60 -19.55 4.86
CA GLY A 113 -8.62 -18.74 4.14
C GLY A 113 -8.79 -18.77 2.63
N GLU A 114 -9.86 -19.37 2.12
CA GLU A 114 -10.17 -19.41 0.68
C GLU A 114 -10.72 -18.07 0.19
N VAL A 115 -10.48 -17.76 -1.08
CA VAL A 115 -11.07 -16.58 -1.74
C VAL A 115 -12.58 -16.74 -1.84
N LEU A 116 -13.33 -15.72 -1.45
CA LEU A 116 -14.78 -15.76 -1.44
C LEU A 116 -15.37 -15.35 -2.79
N ASP A 117 -16.08 -16.24 -3.48
CA ASP A 117 -16.94 -15.89 -4.61
C ASP A 117 -18.29 -15.32 -4.14
N THR A 118 -18.80 -15.84 -3.03
CA THR A 118 -20.08 -15.45 -2.44
C THR A 118 -19.95 -15.30 -0.92
N TRP A 119 -20.86 -14.55 -0.34
CA TRP A 119 -20.95 -14.36 1.11
C TRP A 119 -22.39 -14.42 1.59
N ASP A 120 -22.63 -15.23 2.62
CA ASP A 120 -23.92 -15.32 3.29
C ASP A 120 -24.05 -14.16 4.29
N ASN A 121 -24.88 -13.18 3.93
CA ASN A 121 -25.10 -12.02 4.77
C ASN A 121 -25.85 -12.40 6.06
N PRO A 122 -25.20 -12.33 7.24
CA PRO A 122 -25.78 -12.82 8.49
C PRO A 122 -26.93 -11.94 9.02
N TRP A 123 -27.20 -10.80 8.40
CA TRP A 123 -28.25 -9.89 8.82
C TRP A 123 -29.46 -9.90 7.90
N THR A 124 -29.27 -10.16 6.62
CA THR A 124 -30.37 -10.24 5.63
C THR A 124 -30.73 -11.65 5.28
N GLY A 125 -29.85 -12.62 5.52
CA GLY A 125 -30.04 -14.02 5.12
C GLY A 125 -29.88 -14.25 3.62
N GLU A 126 -29.37 -13.26 2.88
CA GLU A 126 -29.13 -13.38 1.44
C GLU A 126 -27.68 -13.81 1.17
N THR A 127 -27.49 -14.71 0.22
CA THR A 127 -26.18 -14.97 -0.38
C THR A 127 -25.92 -13.91 -1.44
N VAL A 128 -24.81 -13.19 -1.33
CA VAL A 128 -24.41 -12.12 -2.24
C VAL A 128 -23.11 -12.47 -2.92
N GLU A 129 -22.94 -12.04 -4.17
CA GLU A 129 -21.66 -12.13 -4.89
C GLU A 129 -20.65 -11.17 -4.25
N VAL A 130 -19.45 -11.65 -3.97
CA VAL A 130 -18.35 -10.83 -3.44
C VAL A 130 -17.66 -10.11 -4.58
N VAL A 131 -17.48 -8.80 -4.42
CA VAL A 131 -16.68 -8.02 -5.37
C VAL A 131 -15.40 -7.58 -4.68
N HIS A 132 -14.29 -8.19 -5.10
CA HIS A 132 -12.97 -7.84 -4.62
C HIS A 132 -12.58 -6.42 -5.05
N VAL A 133 -11.67 -5.79 -4.30
CA VAL A 133 -11.07 -4.53 -4.74
C VAL A 133 -10.14 -4.82 -5.91
N HIS A 134 -10.33 -4.15 -7.05
CA HIS A 134 -9.46 -4.22 -8.22
C HIS A 134 -9.50 -2.88 -8.97
N ASN A 135 -8.92 -1.85 -8.34
CA ASN A 135 -8.96 -0.48 -8.84
C ASN A 135 -7.80 -0.21 -9.83
N ASP A 136 -8.12 0.21 -11.05
CA ASP A 136 -7.18 0.51 -12.14
C ASP A 136 -7.61 1.78 -12.91
N PRO A 137 -6.97 2.94 -12.71
CA PRO A 137 -5.81 3.19 -11.87
C PRO A 137 -6.13 3.75 -10.48
N VAL A 138 -5.08 3.85 -9.64
CA VAL A 138 -5.04 4.64 -8.40
C VAL A 138 -3.81 5.55 -8.43
N ASN A 139 -3.87 6.59 -9.23
CA ASN A 139 -2.73 7.45 -9.55
C ASN A 139 -2.69 8.70 -8.66
N SER A 140 -1.50 9.23 -8.40
CA SER A 140 -1.35 10.61 -7.93
C SER A 140 -1.87 11.58 -9.00
N ARG A 141 -2.70 12.54 -8.59
CA ARG A 141 -3.34 13.50 -9.53
C ARG A 141 -2.34 14.47 -10.14
N ALA A 142 -1.28 14.80 -9.41
CA ALA A 142 -0.27 15.77 -9.80
C ALA A 142 1.13 15.28 -9.52
N VAL A 143 2.11 15.89 -10.19
CA VAL A 143 3.52 15.75 -9.87
C VAL A 143 3.78 16.41 -8.52
N ASN A 144 4.45 15.69 -7.62
CA ASN A 144 4.95 16.23 -6.36
C ASN A 144 6.33 16.84 -6.64
N TRP A 145 6.42 18.16 -6.62
CA TRP A 145 7.63 18.92 -6.92
C TRP A 145 8.39 19.26 -5.65
N SER A 146 9.71 19.37 -5.76
CA SER A 146 10.58 19.78 -4.66
C SER A 146 10.42 21.27 -4.31
N ARG A 147 10.02 22.09 -5.26
CA ARG A 147 9.73 23.53 -5.11
C ARG A 147 8.36 23.88 -5.68
N ASP A 148 7.83 25.01 -5.27
CA ASP A 148 6.60 25.59 -5.82
C ASP A 148 6.84 26.29 -7.19
N GLU A 149 5.81 26.94 -7.74
CA GLU A 149 5.87 27.63 -9.02
C GLU A 149 6.76 28.90 -8.97
N GLU A 150 7.01 29.43 -7.79
CA GLU A 150 7.90 30.57 -7.51
C GLU A 150 9.33 30.15 -7.18
N GLY A 151 9.62 28.83 -7.11
CA GLY A 151 10.94 28.29 -6.79
C GLY A 151 11.23 28.14 -5.29
N ASN A 152 10.25 28.38 -4.41
CA ASN A 152 10.45 28.21 -2.97
C ASN A 152 10.46 26.73 -2.58
N PRO A 153 11.29 26.33 -1.60
CA PRO A 153 11.32 24.98 -1.08
C PRO A 153 9.92 24.49 -0.62
N ARG A 154 9.50 23.32 -1.11
CA ARG A 154 8.25 22.67 -0.75
C ARG A 154 8.46 21.29 -0.16
N ALA A 155 9.43 20.55 -0.70
CA ALA A 155 9.76 19.24 -0.18
C ALA A 155 10.62 19.37 1.07
N THR A 156 10.23 18.63 2.11
CA THR A 156 10.98 18.46 3.36
C THR A 156 11.06 16.99 3.68
N PHE A 157 12.10 16.59 4.38
CA PHE A 157 12.22 15.26 4.94
C PHE A 157 12.39 15.39 6.45
N GLU A 158 11.24 15.40 7.13
CA GLU A 158 11.16 15.51 8.59
C GLU A 158 10.50 14.24 9.13
N PRO A 159 11.27 13.28 9.66
CA PRO A 159 10.69 12.09 10.28
C PRO A 159 9.86 12.44 11.52
N ASP A 160 8.62 11.97 11.61
CA ASP A 160 7.73 12.24 12.74
C ASP A 160 8.34 11.78 14.07
N LEU A 161 8.95 10.58 14.07
CA LEU A 161 9.60 9.98 15.23
C LEU A 161 10.70 9.04 14.77
N VAL A 162 11.88 9.13 15.39
CA VAL A 162 13.00 8.21 15.17
C VAL A 162 13.37 7.52 16.48
N ILE A 163 13.33 6.19 16.49
CA ILE A 163 13.72 5.35 17.63
C ILE A 163 14.74 4.32 17.16
N ASN A 164 15.94 4.34 17.72
CA ASN A 164 17.03 3.41 17.38
C ASN A 164 17.26 3.28 15.85
N GLY A 165 17.28 4.40 15.14
CA GLY A 165 17.48 4.43 13.69
C GLY A 165 16.27 4.04 12.84
N THR A 166 15.16 3.64 13.45
CA THR A 166 13.89 3.37 12.75
C THR A 166 13.00 4.61 12.78
N VAL A 167 12.57 5.04 11.62
CA VAL A 167 11.52 6.06 11.45
C VAL A 167 10.16 5.42 11.66
N LEU A 168 9.34 6.05 12.49
CA LEU A 168 7.91 5.80 12.56
C LEU A 168 7.21 7.00 11.93
N ARG A 169 6.60 6.81 10.78
CA ARG A 169 5.85 7.82 10.06
C ARG A 169 4.36 7.51 10.17
N GLY A 170 3.64 8.32 10.95
CA GLY A 170 2.18 8.33 10.95
C GLY A 170 1.70 9.19 9.79
N GLY A 171 1.17 8.58 8.74
CA GLY A 171 0.40 9.32 7.75
C GLY A 171 -0.87 9.84 8.40
N GLY A 172 -1.26 11.08 8.13
CA GLY A 172 -2.52 11.63 8.60
C GLY A 172 -3.72 10.77 8.15
N ALA A 173 -4.88 11.00 8.75
CA ALA A 173 -6.10 10.32 8.34
C ALA A 173 -6.55 10.82 6.97
N ALA A 174 -6.58 9.94 5.97
CA ALA A 174 -7.24 10.22 4.70
C ALA A 174 -8.77 10.14 4.92
N ARG A 175 -9.45 11.27 4.81
CA ARG A 175 -10.91 11.37 5.00
C ARG A 175 -11.59 11.36 3.65
N LEU A 176 -12.43 10.35 3.42
CA LEU A 176 -13.21 10.20 2.21
C LEU A 176 -14.67 10.55 2.53
N PHE A 177 -15.17 11.58 1.87
CA PHE A 177 -16.55 12.01 2.00
C PHE A 177 -17.04 12.55 0.65
N TYR A 178 -17.86 11.74 -0.03
CA TYR A 178 -18.34 12.07 -1.37
C TYR A 178 -19.73 11.47 -1.63
N ASN A 179 -20.38 11.92 -2.70
CA ASN A 179 -21.60 11.28 -3.15
C ASN A 179 -21.29 9.89 -3.68
N ASN A 180 -22.01 8.90 -3.15
CA ASN A 180 -21.90 7.55 -3.62
C ASN A 180 -22.37 7.47 -5.09
N PRO A 181 -21.55 6.97 -6.02
CA PRO A 181 -21.96 6.83 -7.43
C PRO A 181 -23.11 5.85 -7.65
N LEU A 182 -23.45 5.04 -6.62
CA LEU A 182 -24.59 4.13 -6.62
C LEU A 182 -25.86 4.74 -5.99
N ALA A 183 -25.84 6.03 -5.62
CA ALA A 183 -27.04 6.71 -5.14
C ALA A 183 -28.11 6.79 -6.24
N GLY A 184 -29.37 6.65 -5.87
CA GLY A 184 -30.49 6.70 -6.82
C GLY A 184 -30.93 5.31 -7.27
N ASP A 185 -30.57 4.89 -8.47
CA ASP A 185 -31.06 3.65 -9.11
C ASP A 185 -30.56 2.34 -8.48
N TYR A 186 -29.65 2.42 -7.52
CA TYR A 186 -29.00 1.27 -6.88
C TYR A 186 -29.42 1.11 -5.41
N GLN A 187 -30.69 1.42 -5.10
CA GLN A 187 -31.24 1.49 -3.73
C GLN A 187 -31.12 0.19 -2.92
N ASP A 188 -31.01 -0.97 -3.58
CA ASP A 188 -30.82 -2.26 -2.90
C ASP A 188 -29.41 -2.40 -2.30
N PHE A 189 -28.50 -1.51 -2.68
CA PHE A 189 -27.13 -1.43 -2.19
C PHE A 189 -26.98 -0.27 -1.19
N GLU A 190 -25.74 0.06 -0.84
CA GLU A 190 -25.45 1.21 -0.02
C GLU A 190 -25.57 2.49 -0.85
N GLY A 191 -26.43 3.42 -0.45
CA GLY A 191 -26.69 4.67 -1.16
C GLY A 191 -26.25 5.92 -0.38
N GLY A 192 -26.49 7.10 -0.96
CA GLY A 192 -26.27 8.40 -0.31
C GLY A 192 -24.82 8.87 -0.28
N LYS A 193 -24.36 9.34 0.87
CA LYS A 193 -22.99 9.80 1.10
C LYS A 193 -22.10 8.66 1.55
N TYR A 194 -20.97 8.48 0.87
CA TYR A 194 -19.92 7.58 1.33
C TYR A 194 -19.01 8.31 2.30
N HIS A 195 -18.75 7.67 3.43
CA HIS A 195 -17.84 8.18 4.45
C HIS A 195 -16.89 7.08 4.89
N ALA A 196 -15.60 7.36 4.76
CA ALA A 196 -14.54 6.50 5.28
C ALA A 196 -13.38 7.33 5.82
N THR A 197 -12.60 6.72 6.70
CA THR A 197 -11.32 7.27 7.17
C THR A 197 -10.28 6.17 7.11
N GLU A 198 -9.16 6.47 6.48
CA GLU A 198 -8.00 5.58 6.40
C GLU A 198 -6.87 6.11 7.28
N PHE A 199 -6.18 5.19 7.93
CA PHE A 199 -5.01 5.45 8.77
C PHE A 199 -3.86 4.62 8.23
N LEU A 200 -2.75 5.28 7.90
CA LEU A 200 -1.55 4.61 7.43
C LEU A 200 -0.39 4.97 8.34
N THR A 201 0.29 3.97 8.85
CA THR A 201 1.56 4.10 9.56
C THR A 201 2.62 3.27 8.84
N MET A 202 3.80 3.83 8.69
CA MET A 202 4.94 3.16 8.09
C MET A 202 6.13 3.19 9.03
N ALA A 203 6.92 2.12 9.04
CA ALA A 203 8.19 2.06 9.76
C ALA A 203 9.29 1.60 8.79
N TYR A 204 10.46 2.27 8.85
CA TYR A 204 11.58 1.97 7.97
C TYR A 204 12.90 2.46 8.55
N PRO A 205 14.06 1.91 8.13
CA PRO A 205 15.37 2.40 8.53
C PRO A 205 15.62 3.82 8.00
N LEU A 206 16.05 4.73 8.89
CA LEU A 206 16.44 6.10 8.50
C LEU A 206 17.63 6.11 7.54
N GLU A 207 18.57 5.20 7.76
CA GLU A 207 19.76 5.07 6.92
C GLU A 207 19.43 4.75 5.46
N ASP A 208 18.42 3.90 5.20
CA ASP A 208 17.98 3.59 3.83
C ASP A 208 17.40 4.83 3.13
N ALA A 209 16.60 5.61 3.87
CA ALA A 209 16.04 6.83 3.31
C ALA A 209 17.13 7.85 2.94
N LEU A 210 18.19 7.96 3.75
CA LEU A 210 19.25 8.93 3.57
C LEU A 210 20.41 8.44 2.69
N ASN A 211 20.51 7.14 2.39
CA ASN A 211 21.58 6.58 1.55
C ASN A 211 21.42 7.06 0.11
N ALA A 212 22.37 7.88 -0.41
CA ALA A 212 22.31 8.42 -1.76
C ALA A 212 22.37 7.35 -2.87
N GLU A 213 22.97 6.19 -2.60
CA GLU A 213 23.11 5.09 -3.55
C GLU A 213 21.86 4.19 -3.63
N ALA A 214 21.02 4.18 -2.58
CA ALA A 214 19.79 3.40 -2.56
C ALA A 214 18.69 4.10 -3.37
N THR A 215 18.07 3.38 -4.28
CA THR A 215 16.94 3.89 -5.07
C THR A 215 15.60 3.77 -4.34
N ALA A 216 15.50 2.87 -3.37
CA ALA A 216 14.30 2.55 -2.63
C ALA A 216 14.62 2.13 -1.18
N ILE A 217 13.68 2.29 -0.27
CA ILE A 217 13.76 1.75 1.08
C ILE A 217 13.44 0.26 1.02
N GLN A 218 14.35 -0.58 1.57
CA GLN A 218 14.23 -2.03 1.48
C GLN A 218 13.28 -2.59 2.55
N ASP A 219 13.42 -2.18 3.81
CA ASP A 219 12.72 -2.76 4.94
C ASP A 219 11.55 -1.87 5.42
N ALA A 220 10.66 -1.48 4.51
CA ALA A 220 9.48 -0.72 4.87
C ALA A 220 8.33 -1.64 5.26
N VAL A 221 7.84 -1.48 6.49
CA VAL A 221 6.62 -2.13 6.97
C VAL A 221 5.48 -1.12 7.07
N ILE A 222 4.25 -1.60 6.86
CA ILE A 222 3.06 -0.77 6.87
C ILE A 222 2.01 -1.33 7.83
N SER A 223 1.23 -0.45 8.42
CA SER A 223 -0.05 -0.76 9.05
C SER A 223 -1.11 0.16 8.44
N TRP A 224 -2.11 -0.44 7.83
CA TRP A 224 -3.24 0.28 7.26
C TRP A 224 -4.52 -0.12 7.97
N GLY A 225 -5.27 0.87 8.39
CA GLY A 225 -6.59 0.70 8.98
C GLY A 225 -7.61 1.53 8.23
N ARG A 226 -8.86 1.07 8.21
CA ARG A 226 -9.97 1.79 7.59
C ARG A 226 -11.23 1.63 8.40
N ILE A 227 -11.89 2.74 8.63
CA ILE A 227 -13.26 2.78 9.16
C ILE A 227 -14.14 3.30 8.04
N SER A 228 -15.17 2.52 7.65
CA SER A 228 -16.02 2.86 6.51
C SER A 228 -17.46 2.38 6.69
N GLY A 229 -18.38 2.92 5.89
CA GLY A 229 -19.67 2.29 5.65
C GLY A 229 -19.54 0.90 5.02
N TRP A 230 -20.65 0.21 4.87
CA TRP A 230 -20.70 -1.11 4.25
C TRP A 230 -20.21 -1.08 2.79
N LEU A 231 -19.71 -2.20 2.32
CA LEU A 231 -19.35 -2.37 0.92
C LEU A 231 -20.60 -2.39 0.04
N PRO A 232 -20.53 -1.88 -1.21
CA PRO A 232 -21.70 -1.72 -2.05
C PRO A 232 -22.43 -3.03 -2.33
N TRP A 233 -21.69 -4.12 -2.53
CA TRP A 233 -22.21 -5.43 -2.86
C TRP A 233 -22.84 -6.19 -1.69
N MET A 234 -22.63 -5.74 -0.44
CA MET A 234 -23.13 -6.45 0.76
C MET A 234 -24.65 -6.38 0.93
N LYS A 235 -25.36 -5.53 0.19
CA LYS A 235 -26.83 -5.36 0.25
C LYS A 235 -27.34 -5.10 1.66
N MET A 236 -26.70 -4.22 2.40
CA MET A 236 -27.05 -3.92 3.80
C MET A 236 -28.32 -3.08 3.95
N ARG A 237 -28.88 -2.54 2.86
CA ARG A 237 -30.19 -1.87 2.81
C ARG A 237 -30.36 -0.78 3.86
N GLY A 238 -29.33 0.07 4.03
CA GLY A 238 -29.36 1.15 5.00
C GLY A 238 -29.23 0.73 6.47
N ARG A 239 -28.85 -0.52 6.74
CA ARG A 239 -28.58 -0.97 8.12
C ARG A 239 -27.48 -0.11 8.74
N THR A 240 -27.76 0.40 9.94
CA THR A 240 -26.77 1.14 10.72
C THR A 240 -25.58 0.24 11.07
N GLY A 241 -24.38 0.78 10.96
CA GLY A 241 -23.14 0.08 11.28
C GLY A 241 -22.01 0.53 10.38
N ILE A 242 -20.82 0.04 10.69
CA ILE A 242 -19.58 0.33 9.97
C ILE A 242 -18.71 -0.92 9.90
N MET A 243 -17.75 -0.89 8.98
CA MET A 243 -16.67 -1.85 8.93
C MET A 243 -15.38 -1.22 9.46
N VAL A 244 -14.60 -2.06 10.12
CA VAL A 244 -13.26 -1.74 10.60
C VAL A 244 -12.28 -2.70 9.98
N HIS A 245 -11.41 -2.19 9.11
CA HIS A 245 -10.27 -2.93 8.56
C HIS A 245 -9.06 -2.69 9.45
N TYR A 246 -8.34 -3.73 9.73
CA TYR A 246 -7.06 -3.69 10.42
C TYR A 246 -6.08 -4.59 9.71
N THR A 247 -5.06 -3.99 9.11
CA THR A 247 -4.08 -4.70 8.30
C THR A 247 -2.66 -4.30 8.65
N HIS A 248 -1.74 -5.17 8.30
CA HIS A 248 -0.31 -4.93 8.34
C HIS A 248 0.34 -5.56 7.11
N GLY A 249 1.49 -5.06 6.73
CA GLY A 249 2.17 -5.52 5.54
C GLY A 249 3.56 -4.91 5.40
N MET A 250 4.11 -5.07 4.22
CA MET A 250 5.46 -4.62 3.93
C MET A 250 5.66 -4.38 2.43
N ARG A 251 6.75 -3.72 2.11
CA ARG A 251 7.27 -3.67 0.75
C ARG A 251 7.86 -5.03 0.36
N LEU A 252 7.60 -5.45 -0.86
CA LEU A 252 8.20 -6.62 -1.49
C LEU A 252 9.01 -6.18 -2.71
N PHE A 253 9.96 -7.01 -3.12
CA PHE A 253 10.86 -6.72 -4.26
C PHE A 253 10.66 -7.68 -5.42
N ASP A 254 10.09 -8.83 -5.16
CA ASP A 254 9.78 -9.82 -6.18
C ASP A 254 8.28 -10.16 -6.14
N TRP A 255 7.70 -10.33 -7.33
CA TRP A 255 6.34 -10.81 -7.49
C TRP A 255 6.14 -12.19 -6.84
N ALA A 256 7.17 -13.03 -6.89
CA ALA A 256 7.16 -14.36 -6.29
C ALA A 256 7.05 -14.36 -4.76
N ASP A 257 7.38 -13.24 -4.09
CA ASP A 257 7.26 -13.09 -2.64
C ASP A 257 5.82 -12.86 -2.17
N LEU A 258 4.89 -12.56 -3.09
CA LEU A 258 3.46 -12.49 -2.75
C LEU A 258 2.96 -13.84 -2.23
N PRO A 259 2.10 -13.85 -1.20
CA PRO A 259 1.41 -15.08 -0.78
C PRO A 259 0.69 -15.74 -1.95
N ALA A 260 0.79 -17.08 -2.02
CA ALA A 260 0.29 -17.85 -3.16
C ALA A 260 -1.19 -17.57 -3.46
N VAL A 261 -2.05 -17.47 -2.42
CA VAL A 261 -3.48 -17.18 -2.59
C VAL A 261 -3.70 -15.88 -3.36
N LEU A 262 -2.98 -14.81 -2.99
CA LEU A 262 -3.13 -13.51 -3.65
C LEU A 262 -2.51 -13.52 -5.05
N ARG A 263 -1.30 -14.09 -5.19
CA ARG A 263 -0.57 -14.15 -6.45
C ARG A 263 -1.35 -14.95 -7.50
N ASP A 264 -1.76 -16.18 -7.15
CA ASP A 264 -2.39 -17.12 -8.07
C ASP A 264 -3.77 -16.57 -8.52
N GLU A 265 -4.51 -15.90 -7.62
CA GLU A 265 -5.77 -15.23 -7.95
C GLU A 265 -5.55 -14.06 -8.92
N ILE A 266 -4.51 -13.23 -8.70
CA ILE A 266 -4.20 -12.11 -9.60
C ILE A 266 -3.78 -12.62 -10.97
N GLU A 267 -2.92 -13.63 -11.04
CA GLU A 267 -2.46 -14.21 -12.29
C GLU A 267 -3.62 -14.80 -13.11
N ALA A 268 -4.59 -15.43 -12.44
CA ALA A 268 -5.75 -16.04 -13.09
C ALA A 268 -6.82 -15.03 -13.51
N ASN A 269 -7.19 -14.10 -12.65
CA ASN A 269 -8.40 -13.29 -12.80
C ASN A 269 -8.13 -11.79 -12.99
N TYR A 270 -6.92 -11.31 -12.62
CA TYR A 270 -6.56 -9.88 -12.68
C TYR A 270 -5.18 -9.65 -13.32
N PRO A 271 -4.80 -10.28 -14.46
CA PRO A 271 -3.43 -10.28 -14.97
C PRO A 271 -2.87 -8.87 -15.27
N THR A 272 -3.72 -7.89 -15.56
CA THR A 272 -3.31 -6.50 -15.76
C THR A 272 -2.66 -5.90 -14.50
N PHE A 273 -3.00 -6.42 -13.32
CA PHE A 273 -2.50 -5.94 -12.03
C PHE A 273 -1.11 -6.47 -11.67
N MET A 274 -0.51 -7.32 -12.51
CA MET A 274 0.88 -7.77 -12.33
C MET A 274 1.90 -6.66 -12.63
N ALA A 275 1.48 -5.55 -13.23
CA ALA A 275 2.33 -4.40 -13.52
C ALA A 275 1.60 -3.08 -13.22
N PRO A 276 2.34 -1.99 -12.89
CA PRO A 276 1.73 -0.68 -12.72
C PRO A 276 1.25 -0.12 -14.07
N PRO A 277 0.34 0.90 -14.07
CA PRO A 277 0.00 1.62 -15.28
C PRO A 277 1.21 2.41 -15.82
N PRO A 278 1.19 2.85 -17.10
CA PRO A 278 2.19 3.78 -17.64
C PRO A 278 2.28 5.08 -16.82
N VAL A 279 3.46 5.69 -16.75
CA VAL A 279 3.68 6.91 -15.94
C VAL A 279 2.88 8.13 -16.41
N ASP A 280 2.42 8.13 -17.66
CA ASP A 280 1.57 9.14 -18.28
C ASP A 280 0.07 8.81 -18.23
N ASP A 281 -0.31 7.74 -17.53
CA ASP A 281 -1.72 7.37 -17.37
C ASP A 281 -2.50 8.49 -16.67
N ASP A 282 -3.43 9.11 -17.39
CA ASP A 282 -4.28 10.22 -16.93
C ASP A 282 -5.74 9.81 -16.72
N ARG A 283 -6.05 8.49 -16.83
CA ARG A 283 -7.40 7.98 -16.57
C ARG A 283 -7.87 8.40 -15.18
N PRO A 284 -9.18 8.65 -15.01
CA PRO A 284 -9.75 8.85 -13.68
C PRO A 284 -9.49 7.66 -12.75
N ASN A 285 -9.12 7.96 -11.51
CA ASN A 285 -8.94 6.91 -10.50
C ASN A 285 -10.24 6.14 -10.26
N GLU A 286 -10.11 4.83 -10.17
CA GLU A 286 -11.20 3.96 -9.76
C GLU A 286 -11.29 3.83 -8.23
N THR A 287 -12.46 3.45 -7.78
CA THR A 287 -12.78 3.06 -6.41
C THR A 287 -13.65 1.82 -6.47
N THR A 288 -13.73 1.06 -5.40
CA THR A 288 -14.66 -0.08 -5.28
C THR A 288 -16.09 0.28 -5.73
N TRP A 289 -16.53 1.53 -5.48
CA TRP A 289 -17.86 2.01 -5.86
C TRP A 289 -18.01 2.23 -7.36
N THR A 290 -17.01 2.79 -8.03
CA THR A 290 -17.03 3.00 -9.48
C THR A 290 -16.91 1.68 -10.23
N VAL A 291 -16.08 0.77 -9.73
CA VAL A 291 -15.93 -0.59 -10.27
C VAL A 291 -17.25 -1.36 -10.12
N PHE A 292 -17.85 -1.36 -8.94
CA PHE A 292 -19.12 -2.05 -8.72
C PHE A 292 -20.25 -1.46 -9.58
N LYS A 293 -20.29 -0.14 -9.73
CA LYS A 293 -21.26 0.49 -10.66
C LYS A 293 -21.11 -0.04 -12.08
N ARG A 294 -19.87 -0.14 -12.59
CA ARG A 294 -19.60 -0.69 -13.93
C ARG A 294 -20.11 -2.14 -14.03
N ILE A 295 -19.80 -3.00 -13.05
CA ILE A 295 -20.26 -4.40 -13.00
C ILE A 295 -21.79 -4.45 -13.06
N VAL A 296 -22.51 -3.64 -12.28
CA VAL A 296 -23.96 -3.60 -12.28
C VAL A 296 -24.51 -3.13 -13.63
N ASP A 297 -23.92 -2.07 -14.21
CA ASP A 297 -24.34 -1.54 -15.51
C ASP A 297 -24.14 -2.57 -16.63
N ASP A 298 -23.02 -3.28 -16.64
CA ASP A 298 -22.72 -4.34 -17.62
C ASP A 298 -23.70 -5.53 -17.49
N LYS A 299 -23.97 -5.98 -16.27
CA LYS A 299 -24.95 -7.06 -16.00
C LYS A 299 -26.38 -6.64 -16.37
N ARG A 300 -26.73 -5.37 -16.22
CA ARG A 300 -28.03 -4.84 -16.69
C ARG A 300 -28.12 -4.82 -18.21
N ALA A 301 -27.04 -4.40 -18.86
CA ALA A 301 -27.00 -4.36 -20.33
C ALA A 301 -27.05 -5.75 -20.96
N SER A 302 -26.48 -6.77 -20.31
CA SER A 302 -26.53 -8.18 -20.76
C SER A 302 -27.84 -8.88 -20.36
N GLY A 303 -28.69 -8.27 -19.52
CA GLY A 303 -29.90 -8.89 -18.99
C GLY A 303 -29.67 -9.90 -17.86
N GLU A 304 -28.46 -9.98 -17.33
CA GLU A 304 -28.10 -10.86 -16.21
C GLU A 304 -28.47 -10.27 -14.84
N TRP A 305 -28.71 -8.96 -14.78
CA TRP A 305 -29.11 -8.31 -13.54
C TRP A 305 -30.62 -8.41 -13.35
N PRO A 306 -31.08 -8.89 -12.20
CA PRO A 306 -32.53 -8.95 -11.94
C PRO A 306 -33.12 -7.55 -12.02
N GLU A 307 -34.24 -7.41 -12.71
CA GLU A 307 -35.03 -6.18 -12.70
C GLU A 307 -35.33 -5.77 -11.26
N GLN A 308 -35.15 -4.49 -10.94
CA GLN A 308 -35.59 -3.98 -9.65
C GLN A 308 -37.07 -4.26 -9.50
N SER A 309 -37.41 -5.07 -8.53
CA SER A 309 -38.83 -5.24 -8.17
C SER A 309 -39.38 -3.84 -7.84
N ALA A 310 -40.28 -3.35 -8.68
CA ALA A 310 -40.95 -2.09 -8.45
C ALA A 310 -41.54 -2.12 -7.03
N ARG A 311 -41.01 -1.24 -6.16
CA ARG A 311 -41.55 -1.03 -4.81
C ARG A 311 -42.70 -0.05 -4.86
#